data_be34bc681e5c564703325a95694af359
#
_entry.id   be34bc681e5c564703325a95694af359
#
_cell.length_a   1.000
_cell.length_b   1.000
_cell.length_c   1.000
_cell.angle_alpha   90.00
_cell.angle_beta   90.00
_cell.angle_gamma   90.00
#
_symmetry.space_group_name_H-M   'P 1'
#
loop_
_entity.id
_entity.type
_entity.pdbx_description
1 polymer ?
#
loop_
_entity_poly.entity_id
_entity_poly.type
_entity_poly.pdbx_seq_one_letter_code
_entity_poly.pdbx_strand_id
1 'polypeptide(L)'
;MTPKIRAPFLARRTYIKSLGALGLLGVTGVPVRGESFAQSVAPATLDPILPYDPRYTALIRGFNQRFEGDPSYIQLCASPQQVLQAVQSAVDAHLRITIRGGGHCYEDFVTNNDQGVLIDLSPLNAVYQENGLYCLEGGCTLWNVYTRLYKEYGVTIPAGSCYSVGVGGHIAGGGYGLLSRKYGLTVDYLAAVELVHVTKDGKAQLVTIRPNALNPAECDLFWAHQGGGGGNFGVVTKYWFKNLPIAPPVAYLTNIAWNWPELHQEQFSQLITNYGNFFAGHSAVDSPYKDLFTLLRVTHKAGQQIILTIQYVGDHPELIDQFVQAIAPQGIRYVSQPTSQDPHRLPQTPGTRKLSWLEATQILNGSGPNQRGKYKSAYMLRPFTAEQINVMWKFLTMSSYANPQALVLVDSYGCQVNAVSSTATAIPQRSAIMKLQYLTQWVMPEEDRIHLQWIRDFYTAMYGPPGPYPD
;
A
#
# COMPACT_ATOMS: atom_id res chain seq x y z
N MET A 1 2.76 -13.30 -57.91
CA MET A 1 2.46 -14.75 -57.77
C MET A 1 2.66 -15.17 -56.32
N THR A 2 1.54 -15.34 -55.63
CA THR A 2 1.44 -15.92 -54.28
C THR A 2 1.50 -17.44 -54.37
N PRO A 3 1.82 -18.14 -53.24
CA PRO A 3 0.69 -18.85 -52.64
C PRO A 3 0.56 -18.70 -51.10
N LYS A 4 -0.71 -18.64 -50.72
CA LYS A 4 -1.25 -18.78 -49.36
C LYS A 4 -1.05 -20.20 -48.85
N ILE A 5 -0.70 -20.34 -47.53
CA ILE A 5 -0.91 -21.60 -46.81
C ILE A 5 -1.84 -21.31 -45.61
N ARG A 6 -2.96 -22.01 -45.61
CA ARG A 6 -3.99 -22.02 -44.58
C ARG A 6 -3.59 -22.98 -43.43
N ALA A 7 -3.88 -22.62 -42.20
CA ALA A 7 -3.92 -23.51 -41.04
C ALA A 7 -5.30 -24.20 -40.94
N PRO A 8 -5.38 -25.42 -40.42
CA PRO A 8 -6.67 -26.01 -40.05
C PRO A 8 -6.97 -25.89 -38.55
N PHE A 9 -8.18 -25.45 -38.28
CA PHE A 9 -8.92 -25.65 -37.04
C PHE A 9 -9.15 -27.14 -36.76
N LEU A 10 -9.04 -27.58 -35.50
CA LEU A 10 -9.73 -28.78 -35.02
C LEU A 10 -10.14 -28.60 -33.56
N ALA A 11 -11.44 -28.44 -33.42
CA ALA A 11 -12.16 -28.64 -32.15
C ALA A 11 -12.45 -30.13 -31.95
N ARG A 12 -12.34 -30.61 -30.70
CA ARG A 12 -13.20 -31.74 -30.25
C ARG A 12 -13.37 -31.72 -28.74
N ARG A 13 -14.62 -31.49 -28.35
CA ARG A 13 -15.22 -31.95 -27.09
C ARG A 13 -15.37 -33.47 -27.12
N THR A 14 -15.11 -34.12 -26.01
CA THR A 14 -15.64 -35.45 -25.79
C THR A 14 -16.18 -35.54 -24.36
N TYR A 15 -17.48 -35.72 -24.27
CA TYR A 15 -18.24 -36.15 -23.11
C TYR A 15 -18.00 -37.64 -22.85
N ILE A 16 -17.82 -38.00 -21.58
CA ILE A 16 -18.07 -39.41 -21.15
C ILE A 16 -19.01 -39.33 -19.94
N LYS A 17 -20.24 -39.82 -20.19
CA LYS A 17 -21.16 -40.33 -19.17
C LYS A 17 -20.92 -41.84 -19.05
N SER A 18 -20.83 -42.36 -17.85
CA SER A 18 -21.22 -43.75 -17.58
C SER A 18 -21.74 -43.87 -16.15
N LEU A 19 -23.01 -44.29 -16.10
CA LEU A 19 -23.67 -44.83 -14.91
C LEU A 19 -23.16 -46.26 -14.62
N GLY A 20 -23.16 -46.60 -13.35
CA GLY A 20 -23.09 -48.00 -12.92
C GLY A 20 -23.36 -48.12 -11.43
N ALA A 21 -24.52 -48.65 -11.10
CA ALA A 21 -25.00 -48.89 -9.74
C ALA A 21 -24.57 -50.28 -9.23
N LEU A 22 -24.76 -50.46 -7.92
CA LEU A 22 -24.84 -51.67 -7.09
C LEU A 22 -23.62 -52.11 -6.29
N GLY A 23 -23.91 -52.26 -4.98
CA GLY A 23 -23.21 -53.17 -4.11
C GLY A 23 -23.16 -52.72 -2.63
N LEU A 24 -24.27 -52.89 -1.89
CA LEU A 24 -24.21 -52.94 -0.42
C LEU A 24 -23.52 -54.23 0.02
N LEU A 25 -22.41 -54.11 0.71
CA LEU A 25 -21.93 -55.13 1.64
C LEU A 25 -21.36 -54.44 2.87
N GLY A 26 -21.99 -54.70 4.02
CA GLY A 26 -21.54 -54.22 5.32
C GLY A 26 -20.21 -54.89 5.69
N VAL A 27 -19.26 -54.05 6.17
CA VAL A 27 -18.08 -54.52 6.87
C VAL A 27 -17.94 -53.72 8.15
N THR A 28 -17.89 -54.47 9.22
CA THR A 28 -17.67 -54.16 10.62
C THR A 28 -16.59 -53.13 10.87
N GLY A 29 -16.89 -52.22 11.81
CA GLY A 29 -16.00 -51.12 12.22
C GLY A 29 -14.63 -51.58 12.70
N VAL A 30 -13.61 -51.02 12.07
CA VAL A 30 -12.26 -50.88 12.62
C VAL A 30 -12.09 -49.43 13.03
N PRO A 31 -11.71 -49.12 14.29
CA PRO A 31 -11.46 -47.72 14.64
C PRO A 31 -10.19 -47.25 13.94
N VAL A 32 -10.35 -46.41 12.93
CA VAL A 32 -9.23 -45.66 12.37
C VAL A 32 -8.80 -44.64 13.42
N ARG A 33 -7.73 -44.97 14.15
CA ARG A 33 -7.00 -43.96 14.89
C ARG A 33 -6.53 -42.92 13.89
N GLY A 34 -7.14 -41.74 13.94
CA GLY A 34 -6.65 -40.54 13.23
C GLY A 34 -5.30 -40.16 13.83
N GLU A 35 -4.23 -40.67 13.28
CA GLU A 35 -2.91 -40.06 13.48
C GLU A 35 -2.91 -38.73 12.71
N SER A 36 -2.88 -37.65 13.49
CA SER A 36 -2.67 -36.32 12.99
C SER A 36 -1.28 -36.22 12.37
N PHE A 37 -1.20 -36.40 11.06
CA PHE A 37 0.00 -36.09 10.27
C PHE A 37 0.05 -34.55 10.06
N ALA A 38 0.23 -33.80 11.14
CA ALA A 38 0.78 -32.48 11.08
C ALA A 38 2.24 -32.53 11.57
N GLN A 39 3.08 -33.28 10.88
CA GLN A 39 4.50 -32.98 10.90
C GLN A 39 4.67 -31.66 10.14
N SER A 40 4.87 -30.59 10.88
CA SER A 40 5.43 -29.35 10.33
C SER A 40 6.85 -29.69 9.85
N VAL A 41 6.97 -30.01 8.57
CA VAL A 41 8.28 -30.02 7.92
C VAL A 41 8.81 -28.60 8.06
N ALA A 42 9.85 -28.41 8.88
CA ALA A 42 10.53 -27.14 8.95
C ALA A 42 10.90 -26.74 7.50
N PRO A 43 10.53 -25.55 7.05
CA PRO A 43 10.83 -25.16 5.68
C PRO A 43 12.33 -25.30 5.43
N ALA A 44 12.69 -25.97 4.33
CA ALA A 44 14.09 -26.16 3.94
C ALA A 44 14.81 -24.81 3.96
N THR A 45 16.03 -24.78 4.49
CA THR A 45 16.88 -23.58 4.45
C THR A 45 17.07 -23.21 2.98
N LEU A 46 16.68 -22.00 2.60
CA LEU A 46 16.90 -21.50 1.25
C LEU A 46 18.35 -21.04 1.13
N ASP A 47 19.06 -21.54 0.14
CA ASP A 47 20.43 -21.12 -0.14
C ASP A 47 20.50 -19.63 -0.45
N PRO A 48 21.56 -18.92 -0.01
CA PRO A 48 21.72 -17.51 -0.33
C PRO A 48 21.89 -17.31 -1.84
N ILE A 49 21.29 -16.26 -2.36
CA ILE A 49 21.39 -15.85 -3.76
C ILE A 49 22.63 -14.97 -3.89
N LEU A 50 23.63 -15.47 -4.57
CA LEU A 50 24.93 -14.81 -4.77
C LEU A 50 24.93 -13.98 -6.06
N PRO A 51 25.88 -13.04 -6.26
CA PRO A 51 25.93 -12.16 -7.43
C PRO A 51 25.97 -12.88 -8.80
N TYR A 52 26.48 -14.09 -8.86
CA TYR A 52 26.48 -14.90 -10.08
C TYR A 52 25.19 -15.71 -10.32
N ASP A 53 24.26 -15.72 -9.37
CA ASP A 53 22.93 -16.34 -9.54
C ASP A 53 22.09 -15.51 -10.52
N PRO A 54 21.45 -16.11 -11.53
CA PRO A 54 20.66 -15.37 -12.53
C PRO A 54 19.45 -14.61 -11.92
N ARG A 55 19.01 -14.96 -10.71
CA ARG A 55 17.95 -14.26 -9.98
C ARG A 55 18.43 -12.96 -9.32
N TYR A 56 19.73 -12.83 -9.08
CA TYR A 56 20.29 -11.73 -8.29
C TYR A 56 19.92 -10.36 -8.85
N THR A 57 20.15 -10.13 -10.14
CA THR A 57 19.88 -8.83 -10.81
C THR A 57 18.42 -8.39 -10.69
N ALA A 58 17.46 -9.34 -10.73
CA ALA A 58 16.05 -9.03 -10.54
C ALA A 58 15.71 -8.68 -9.09
N LEU A 59 16.51 -9.15 -8.13
CA LEU A 59 16.22 -9.06 -6.71
C LEU A 59 16.95 -7.90 -6.00
N ILE A 60 17.94 -7.28 -6.61
CA ILE A 60 18.64 -6.11 -6.06
C ILE A 60 17.91 -4.78 -6.30
N ARG A 61 16.78 -4.80 -7.01
CA ARG A 61 15.97 -3.62 -7.31
C ARG A 61 14.59 -3.73 -6.63
N GLY A 62 14.04 -2.58 -6.26
CA GLY A 62 12.68 -2.46 -5.72
C GLY A 62 11.73 -1.77 -6.68
N PHE A 63 10.63 -1.26 -6.15
CA PHE A 63 9.65 -0.47 -6.88
C PHE A 63 10.26 0.79 -7.52
N ASN A 64 11.09 1.52 -6.76
CA ASN A 64 11.80 2.69 -7.29
C ASN A 64 13.09 2.26 -8.00
N GLN A 65 13.06 2.23 -9.31
CA GLN A 65 14.15 1.82 -10.18
C GLN A 65 15.33 2.81 -10.25
N ARG A 66 15.30 3.88 -9.49
CA ARG A 66 16.47 4.78 -9.32
C ARG A 66 17.59 4.12 -8.56
N PHE A 67 17.24 3.16 -7.71
CA PHE A 67 18.16 2.54 -6.76
C PHE A 67 18.40 1.08 -7.14
N GLU A 68 19.65 0.71 -7.11
CA GLU A 68 20.13 -0.65 -7.35
C GLU A 68 21.17 -0.98 -6.28
N GLY A 69 20.95 -2.09 -5.58
CA GLY A 69 21.88 -2.53 -4.53
C GLY A 69 23.00 -3.41 -5.08
N ASP A 70 24.05 -3.56 -4.28
CA ASP A 70 25.15 -4.51 -4.51
C ASP A 70 25.46 -5.30 -3.22
N PRO A 71 24.48 -6.03 -2.64
CA PRO A 71 24.73 -6.84 -1.45
C PRO A 71 25.63 -8.03 -1.79
N SER A 72 26.45 -8.46 -0.83
CA SER A 72 27.27 -9.66 -0.97
C SER A 72 26.41 -10.90 -1.26
N TYR A 73 25.20 -10.94 -0.70
CA TYR A 73 24.19 -11.95 -1.01
C TYR A 73 22.79 -11.51 -0.57
N ILE A 74 21.78 -12.20 -1.11
CA ILE A 74 20.38 -12.04 -0.73
C ILE A 74 19.95 -13.31 0.00
N GLN A 75 19.43 -13.18 1.24
CA GLN A 75 18.91 -14.30 2.02
C GLN A 75 17.38 -14.29 2.02
N LEU A 76 16.77 -15.25 1.35
CA LEU A 76 15.33 -15.49 1.44
C LEU A 76 15.02 -16.20 2.76
N CYS A 77 14.03 -15.72 3.51
CA CYS A 77 13.62 -16.27 4.79
C CYS A 77 12.14 -16.65 4.79
N ALA A 78 11.84 -17.93 5.01
CA ALA A 78 10.49 -18.50 5.05
C ALA A 78 9.98 -18.79 6.46
N SER A 79 10.77 -18.49 7.50
CA SER A 79 10.38 -18.65 8.90
C SER A 79 11.09 -17.64 9.82
N PRO A 80 10.53 -17.32 11.00
CA PRO A 80 11.17 -16.46 11.98
C PRO A 80 12.56 -16.97 12.41
N GLN A 81 12.76 -18.29 12.48
CA GLN A 81 14.03 -18.91 12.83
C GLN A 81 15.08 -18.69 11.75
N GLN A 82 14.70 -18.74 10.47
CA GLN A 82 15.62 -18.39 9.37
C GLN A 82 16.00 -16.91 9.40
N VAL A 83 15.07 -16.01 9.75
CA VAL A 83 15.38 -14.59 9.95
C VAL A 83 16.38 -14.42 11.11
N LEU A 84 16.16 -15.11 12.25
CA LEU A 84 17.07 -15.08 13.39
C LEU A 84 18.49 -15.53 12.99
N GLN A 85 18.61 -16.64 12.26
CA GLN A 85 19.89 -17.17 11.78
C GLN A 85 20.56 -16.21 10.79
N ALA A 86 19.80 -15.65 9.84
CA ALA A 86 20.33 -14.71 8.85
C ALA A 86 20.87 -13.44 9.51
N VAL A 87 20.13 -12.89 10.50
CA VAL A 87 20.58 -11.72 11.26
C VAL A 87 21.84 -12.05 12.05
N GLN A 88 21.88 -13.18 12.79
CA GLN A 88 23.08 -13.55 13.57
C GLN A 88 24.30 -13.75 12.66
N SER A 89 24.14 -14.47 11.55
CA SER A 89 25.24 -14.67 10.59
C SER A 89 25.79 -13.36 10.02
N ALA A 90 24.91 -12.41 9.72
CA ALA A 90 25.33 -11.09 9.24
C ALA A 90 26.06 -10.28 10.33
N VAL A 91 25.59 -10.35 11.59
CA VAL A 91 26.24 -9.71 12.74
C VAL A 91 27.63 -10.29 12.98
N ASP A 92 27.76 -11.63 12.99
CA ASP A 92 29.05 -12.32 13.20
C ASP A 92 30.06 -12.00 12.08
N ALA A 93 29.56 -11.79 10.86
CA ALA A 93 30.36 -11.40 9.70
C ALA A 93 30.58 -9.86 9.58
N HIS A 94 30.06 -9.07 10.52
CA HIS A 94 30.09 -7.60 10.48
C HIS A 94 29.52 -6.98 9.20
N LEU A 95 28.49 -7.61 8.62
CA LEU A 95 27.83 -7.15 7.41
C LEU A 95 26.64 -6.25 7.74
N ARG A 96 26.45 -5.18 6.97
CA ARG A 96 25.26 -4.34 7.04
C ARG A 96 24.04 -5.13 6.59
N ILE A 97 22.94 -5.00 7.32
CA ILE A 97 21.67 -5.66 7.02
C ILE A 97 20.68 -4.64 6.46
N THR A 98 20.04 -4.97 5.35
CA THR A 98 18.81 -4.32 4.90
C THR A 98 17.70 -5.35 4.73
N ILE A 99 16.44 -4.89 4.82
CA ILE A 99 15.27 -5.78 4.88
C ILE A 99 14.32 -5.44 3.74
N ARG A 100 13.86 -6.45 3.03
CA ARG A 100 12.81 -6.32 2.01
C ARG A 100 11.59 -7.17 2.37
N GLY A 101 10.39 -6.51 2.43
CA GLY A 101 9.11 -7.20 2.35
C GLY A 101 8.60 -7.16 0.91
N GLY A 102 7.66 -6.27 0.57
CA GLY A 102 7.14 -6.11 -0.80
C GLY A 102 8.00 -5.28 -1.78
N GLY A 103 9.13 -4.73 -1.34
CA GLY A 103 10.03 -3.96 -2.21
C GLY A 103 9.52 -2.57 -2.63
N HIS A 104 8.52 -2.00 -1.95
CA HIS A 104 7.89 -0.71 -2.31
C HIS A 104 8.52 0.52 -1.62
N CYS A 105 9.73 0.44 -1.14
CA CYS A 105 10.43 1.60 -0.60
C CYS A 105 10.59 2.69 -1.66
N TYR A 106 10.22 3.93 -1.33
CA TYR A 106 10.34 5.07 -2.24
C TYR A 106 11.74 5.67 -2.29
N GLU A 107 12.52 5.45 -1.24
CA GLU A 107 13.89 5.94 -1.10
C GLU A 107 14.87 4.76 -0.98
N ASP A 108 16.14 5.04 -0.86
CA ASP A 108 17.21 4.04 -0.89
C ASP A 108 17.48 3.40 0.50
N PHE A 109 16.45 2.96 1.20
CA PHE A 109 16.63 2.32 2.53
C PHE A 109 16.84 0.80 2.45
N VAL A 110 16.46 0.18 1.34
CA VAL A 110 16.55 -1.27 1.13
C VAL A 110 17.75 -1.63 0.27
N THR A 111 18.03 -0.81 -0.75
CA THR A 111 19.05 -1.06 -1.76
C THR A 111 20.40 -0.42 -1.42
N ASN A 112 20.46 0.60 -0.56
CA ASN A 112 21.69 1.19 -0.06
C ASN A 112 22.44 0.23 0.90
N ASN A 113 22.99 -0.83 0.36
CA ASN A 113 23.61 -1.92 1.09
C ASN A 113 24.75 -2.60 0.30
N ASP A 114 25.70 -1.80 -0.12
CA ASP A 114 26.86 -2.32 -0.84
C ASP A 114 27.67 -3.27 0.07
N GLN A 115 27.95 -4.47 -0.44
CA GLN A 115 28.69 -5.53 0.24
C GLN A 115 28.06 -6.04 1.56
N GLY A 116 26.81 -5.67 1.86
CA GLY A 116 26.05 -6.15 3.00
C GLY A 116 25.19 -7.36 2.69
N VAL A 117 24.13 -7.56 3.48
CA VAL A 117 23.15 -8.64 3.30
C VAL A 117 21.75 -8.05 3.10
N LEU A 118 21.08 -8.45 2.03
CA LEU A 118 19.65 -8.18 1.85
C LEU A 118 18.83 -9.39 2.35
N ILE A 119 18.12 -9.21 3.46
CA ILE A 119 17.17 -10.22 3.98
C ILE A 119 15.82 -9.97 3.33
N ASP A 120 15.32 -10.96 2.58
CA ASP A 120 14.05 -10.91 1.88
C ASP A 120 13.01 -11.79 2.59
N LEU A 121 11.94 -11.18 3.06
CA LEU A 121 10.87 -11.83 3.81
C LEU A 121 9.72 -12.33 2.91
N SER A 122 9.79 -12.19 1.59
CA SER A 122 8.68 -12.54 0.71
C SER A 122 8.17 -13.98 0.85
N PRO A 123 8.98 -15.00 1.23
CA PRO A 123 8.47 -16.34 1.50
C PRO A 123 7.73 -16.46 2.85
N LEU A 124 7.92 -15.52 3.79
CA LEU A 124 7.27 -15.48 5.10
C LEU A 124 5.94 -14.73 4.98
N ASN A 125 4.90 -15.36 4.41
CA ASN A 125 3.71 -14.66 3.93
C ASN A 125 2.37 -15.30 4.31
N ALA A 126 2.33 -16.03 5.42
CA ALA A 126 1.08 -16.61 5.91
C ALA A 126 0.17 -15.56 6.59
N VAL A 127 -1.13 -15.78 6.42
CA VAL A 127 -2.21 -15.06 7.12
C VAL A 127 -3.08 -16.11 7.79
N TYR A 128 -3.24 -16.02 9.11
CA TYR A 128 -4.01 -17.01 9.88
C TYR A 128 -4.56 -16.41 11.18
N GLN A 129 -5.34 -17.18 11.92
CA GLN A 129 -5.83 -16.79 13.24
C GLN A 129 -5.26 -17.74 14.28
N GLU A 130 -4.75 -17.18 15.38
CA GLU A 130 -4.34 -17.94 16.54
C GLU A 130 -4.71 -17.21 17.85
N ASN A 131 -5.18 -17.94 18.85
CA ASN A 131 -5.57 -17.39 20.16
C ASN A 131 -6.52 -16.19 20.09
N GLY A 132 -7.42 -16.18 19.08
CA GLY A 132 -8.38 -15.10 18.85
C GLY A 132 -7.78 -13.83 18.19
N LEU A 133 -6.51 -13.84 17.83
CA LEU A 133 -5.84 -12.76 17.11
C LEU A 133 -5.59 -13.14 15.65
N TYR A 134 -5.63 -12.15 14.76
CA TYR A 134 -5.26 -12.31 13.35
C TYR A 134 -3.77 -12.10 13.20
N CYS A 135 -3.06 -13.07 12.67
CA CYS A 135 -1.63 -13.02 12.42
C CYS A 135 -1.33 -12.75 10.95
N LEU A 136 -0.47 -11.77 10.70
CA LEU A 136 0.09 -11.46 9.39
C LEU A 136 1.60 -11.58 9.46
N GLU A 137 2.19 -12.44 8.64
CA GLU A 137 3.64 -12.56 8.54
C GLU A 137 4.25 -11.39 7.75
N GLY A 138 5.49 -11.01 8.10
CA GLY A 138 6.14 -9.78 7.64
C GLY A 138 6.36 -9.65 6.13
N GLY A 139 6.38 -10.75 5.41
CA GLY A 139 6.51 -10.81 3.95
C GLY A 139 5.19 -10.82 3.19
N CYS A 140 4.03 -10.81 3.88
CA CYS A 140 2.73 -10.70 3.20
C CYS A 140 2.66 -9.45 2.33
N THR A 141 1.97 -9.55 1.21
CA THR A 141 1.52 -8.40 0.43
C THR A 141 0.10 -7.99 0.85
N LEU A 142 -0.30 -6.77 0.55
CA LEU A 142 -1.67 -6.32 0.81
C LEU A 142 -2.71 -7.19 0.11
N TRP A 143 -2.40 -7.74 -1.09
CA TRP A 143 -3.29 -8.68 -1.78
C TRP A 143 -3.49 -9.98 -1.01
N ASN A 144 -2.42 -10.57 -0.48
CA ASN A 144 -2.53 -11.74 0.38
C ASN A 144 -3.45 -11.47 1.57
N VAL A 145 -3.22 -10.35 2.24
CA VAL A 145 -3.96 -9.97 3.45
C VAL A 145 -5.43 -9.70 3.16
N TYR A 146 -5.75 -8.84 2.18
CA TYR A 146 -7.16 -8.56 1.82
C TYR A 146 -7.91 -9.83 1.43
N THR A 147 -7.29 -10.67 0.61
CA THR A 147 -7.93 -11.88 0.11
C THR A 147 -8.19 -12.88 1.22
N ARG A 148 -7.20 -13.12 2.07
CA ARG A 148 -7.32 -14.12 3.15
C ARG A 148 -8.24 -13.64 4.26
N LEU A 149 -8.07 -12.41 4.75
CA LEU A 149 -8.93 -11.85 5.80
C LEU A 149 -10.40 -11.81 5.35
N TYR A 150 -10.65 -11.38 4.12
CA TYR A 150 -12.01 -11.31 3.59
C TYR A 150 -12.65 -12.70 3.42
N LYS A 151 -11.94 -13.63 2.74
CA LYS A 151 -12.52 -14.92 2.38
C LYS A 151 -12.65 -15.88 3.55
N GLU A 152 -11.69 -15.87 4.46
CA GLU A 152 -11.63 -16.84 5.54
C GLU A 152 -12.33 -16.34 6.82
N TYR A 153 -12.34 -15.02 7.05
CA TYR A 153 -12.80 -14.45 8.32
C TYR A 153 -13.85 -13.34 8.18
N GLY A 154 -14.16 -12.86 6.98
CA GLY A 154 -15.11 -11.77 6.75
C GLY A 154 -14.67 -10.41 7.26
N VAL A 155 -13.40 -10.24 7.60
CA VAL A 155 -12.82 -8.99 8.12
C VAL A 155 -11.82 -8.36 7.16
N THR A 156 -11.36 -7.15 7.45
CA THR A 156 -10.35 -6.45 6.66
C THR A 156 -9.46 -5.57 7.54
N ILE A 157 -8.45 -4.94 6.95
CA ILE A 157 -7.63 -3.90 7.57
C ILE A 157 -7.80 -2.56 6.82
N PRO A 158 -7.71 -1.41 7.49
CA PRO A 158 -7.73 -0.10 6.83
C PRO A 158 -6.35 0.24 6.26
N ALA A 159 -5.94 -0.47 5.21
CA ALA A 159 -4.62 -0.36 4.57
C ALA A 159 -4.69 0.17 3.14
N GLY A 160 -3.53 0.36 2.50
CA GLY A 160 -3.39 0.95 1.17
C GLY A 160 -3.97 0.10 0.03
N SER A 161 -4.06 0.70 -1.16
CA SER A 161 -4.69 0.06 -2.34
C SER A 161 -3.72 -0.72 -3.22
N CYS A 162 -2.41 -0.50 -3.11
CA CYS A 162 -1.44 -1.17 -3.98
C CYS A 162 -1.19 -2.61 -3.53
N TYR A 163 -1.56 -3.57 -4.35
CA TYR A 163 -1.55 -4.99 -4.02
C TYR A 163 -0.18 -5.58 -3.71
N SER A 164 0.85 -5.12 -4.40
CA SER A 164 2.22 -5.60 -4.23
C SER A 164 2.98 -4.98 -3.04
N VAL A 165 2.39 -3.99 -2.37
CA VAL A 165 2.99 -3.39 -1.16
C VAL A 165 3.08 -4.44 -0.05
N GLY A 166 4.27 -4.58 0.53
CA GLY A 166 4.51 -5.47 1.66
C GLY A 166 4.00 -4.91 2.97
N VAL A 167 3.30 -5.73 3.74
CA VAL A 167 2.72 -5.31 5.02
C VAL A 167 3.79 -4.96 6.05
N GLY A 168 4.99 -5.57 6.01
CA GLY A 168 6.07 -5.29 6.94
C GLY A 168 6.40 -3.81 7.03
N GLY A 169 6.70 -3.17 5.87
CA GLY A 169 6.95 -1.74 5.82
C GLY A 169 5.69 -0.89 5.96
N HIS A 170 4.57 -1.34 5.40
CA HIS A 170 3.32 -0.59 5.42
C HIS A 170 2.77 -0.39 6.83
N ILE A 171 2.72 -1.45 7.63
CA ILE A 171 2.25 -1.41 9.03
C ILE A 171 3.23 -0.62 9.89
N ALA A 172 4.55 -0.87 9.76
CA ALA A 172 5.55 -0.11 10.50
C ALA A 172 5.48 1.41 10.25
N GLY A 173 4.97 1.84 9.08
CA GLY A 173 4.69 3.23 8.73
C GLY A 173 3.29 3.73 9.13
N GLY A 174 2.51 2.94 9.87
CA GLY A 174 1.17 3.30 10.36
C GLY A 174 0.02 2.62 9.64
N GLY A 175 0.11 2.36 8.34
CA GLY A 175 -0.91 1.69 7.55
C GLY A 175 -2.15 2.57 7.31
N TYR A 176 -2.10 3.40 6.26
CA TYR A 176 -3.20 4.26 5.80
C TYR A 176 -3.75 3.79 4.45
N GLY A 177 -5.05 3.92 4.24
CA GLY A 177 -5.66 3.63 2.94
C GLY A 177 -7.18 3.79 2.89
N LEU A 178 -7.79 2.99 2.02
CA LEU A 178 -9.16 3.14 1.52
C LEU A 178 -10.26 3.20 2.59
N LEU A 179 -10.04 2.61 3.75
CA LEU A 179 -11.01 2.57 4.86
C LEU A 179 -10.58 3.37 6.09
N SER A 180 -9.49 4.14 5.99
CA SER A 180 -8.93 4.80 7.18
C SER A 180 -9.83 5.87 7.77
N ARG A 181 -10.60 6.60 6.98
CA ARG A 181 -11.59 7.55 7.51
C ARG A 181 -12.68 6.85 8.32
N LYS A 182 -13.08 5.65 7.90
CA LYS A 182 -14.11 4.86 8.59
C LYS A 182 -13.57 4.13 9.82
N TYR A 183 -12.36 3.59 9.76
CA TYR A 183 -11.86 2.64 10.74
C TYR A 183 -10.55 3.04 11.43
N GLY A 184 -9.92 4.17 11.10
CA GLY A 184 -8.61 4.56 11.63
C GLY A 184 -7.45 3.97 10.82
N LEU A 185 -6.29 3.86 11.44
CA LEU A 185 -5.08 3.31 10.83
C LEU A 185 -4.91 1.82 11.16
N THR A 186 -4.16 1.10 10.33
CA THR A 186 -3.89 -0.33 10.56
C THR A 186 -3.27 -0.58 11.95
N VAL A 187 -2.34 0.27 12.39
CA VAL A 187 -1.68 0.13 13.70
C VAL A 187 -2.61 0.33 14.90
N ASP A 188 -3.79 0.91 14.72
CA ASP A 188 -4.77 1.10 15.80
C ASP A 188 -5.35 -0.25 16.28
N TYR A 189 -5.21 -1.30 15.49
CA TYR A 189 -5.66 -2.68 15.78
C TYR A 189 -4.52 -3.59 16.24
N LEU A 190 -3.28 -3.10 16.30
CA LEU A 190 -2.11 -3.92 16.62
C LEU A 190 -2.16 -4.40 18.07
N ALA A 191 -1.93 -5.69 18.28
CA ALA A 191 -1.96 -6.35 19.60
C ALA A 191 -0.59 -6.86 20.04
N ALA A 192 0.24 -7.30 19.08
CA ALA A 192 1.60 -7.77 19.35
C ALA A 192 2.44 -7.70 18.06
N VAL A 193 3.76 -7.68 18.23
CA VAL A 193 4.74 -7.77 17.14
C VAL A 193 5.80 -8.79 17.52
N GLU A 194 6.13 -9.71 16.62
CA GLU A 194 7.31 -10.57 16.72
C GLU A 194 8.41 -10.00 15.82
N LEU A 195 9.60 -9.88 16.36
CA LEU A 195 10.74 -9.35 15.64
C LEU A 195 12.06 -9.99 16.09
N VAL A 196 13.03 -9.97 15.18
CA VAL A 196 14.43 -10.24 15.49
C VAL A 196 15.13 -8.92 15.72
N HIS A 197 15.67 -8.72 16.92
CA HIS A 197 16.53 -7.59 17.24
C HIS A 197 17.92 -8.06 17.66
N VAL A 198 18.91 -7.17 17.63
CA VAL A 198 20.28 -7.46 18.07
C VAL A 198 20.53 -6.73 19.38
N THR A 199 20.98 -7.46 20.41
CA THR A 199 21.34 -6.92 21.69
C THR A 199 22.71 -6.21 21.64
N LYS A 200 23.04 -5.44 22.69
CA LYS A 200 24.32 -4.69 22.75
C LYS A 200 25.56 -5.58 22.67
N ASP A 201 25.46 -6.83 23.09
CA ASP A 201 26.52 -7.84 23.02
C ASP A 201 26.54 -8.62 21.70
N GLY A 202 25.81 -8.14 20.68
CA GLY A 202 25.82 -8.73 19.34
C GLY A 202 25.03 -10.02 19.19
N LYS A 203 24.07 -10.29 20.07
CA LYS A 203 23.20 -11.48 19.98
C LYS A 203 21.89 -11.15 19.34
N ALA A 204 21.56 -11.84 18.25
CA ALA A 204 20.23 -11.79 17.66
C ALA A 204 19.25 -12.57 18.54
N GLN A 205 18.07 -11.98 18.80
CA GLN A 205 17.02 -12.57 19.60
C GLN A 205 15.67 -12.41 18.91
N LEU A 206 14.90 -13.48 18.88
CA LEU A 206 13.49 -13.46 18.44
C LEU A 206 12.63 -13.17 19.66
N VAL A 207 11.91 -12.06 19.66
CA VAL A 207 11.07 -11.60 20.77
C VAL A 207 9.67 -11.24 20.28
N THR A 208 8.68 -11.41 21.17
CA THR A 208 7.31 -10.93 20.93
C THR A 208 7.00 -9.83 21.94
N ILE A 209 6.74 -8.63 21.45
CA ILE A 209 6.45 -7.43 22.23
C ILE A 209 4.97 -7.09 22.23
N ARG A 210 4.49 -6.47 23.33
CA ARG A 210 3.08 -6.14 23.55
C ARG A 210 2.93 -4.78 24.27
N PRO A 211 1.76 -4.09 24.13
CA PRO A 211 1.57 -2.76 24.73
C PRO A 211 1.57 -2.74 26.26
N ASN A 212 1.26 -3.87 26.89
CA ASN A 212 1.11 -3.97 28.35
C ASN A 212 2.19 -4.88 28.99
N ALA A 213 3.40 -4.86 28.44
CA ALA A 213 4.52 -5.60 29.00
C ALA A 213 4.92 -5.04 30.39
N LEU A 214 5.47 -5.91 31.25
CA LEU A 214 6.01 -5.49 32.56
C LEU A 214 7.29 -4.64 32.39
N ASN A 215 8.00 -4.83 31.29
CA ASN A 215 9.21 -4.08 30.96
C ASN A 215 8.83 -2.82 30.15
N PRO A 216 9.08 -1.60 30.69
CA PRO A 216 8.81 -0.35 29.98
C PRO A 216 9.49 -0.25 28.60
N ALA A 217 10.73 -0.76 28.48
CA ALA A 217 11.45 -0.74 27.19
C ALA A 217 10.75 -1.60 26.12
N GLU A 218 10.03 -2.65 26.50
CA GLU A 218 9.21 -3.44 25.57
C GLU A 218 7.98 -2.64 25.13
N CYS A 219 7.35 -1.88 26.04
CA CYS A 219 6.24 -1.00 25.69
C CYS A 219 6.69 0.11 24.71
N ASP A 220 7.85 0.72 24.95
CA ASP A 220 8.44 1.74 24.07
C ASP A 220 8.76 1.15 22.67
N LEU A 221 9.32 -0.06 22.65
CA LEU A 221 9.60 -0.76 21.40
C LEU A 221 8.30 -1.13 20.65
N PHE A 222 7.25 -1.54 21.35
CA PHE A 222 5.94 -1.77 20.76
C PHE A 222 5.36 -0.47 20.17
N TRP A 223 5.39 0.64 20.93
CA TRP A 223 4.97 1.95 20.44
C TRP A 223 5.73 2.38 19.18
N ALA A 224 7.05 2.14 19.14
CA ALA A 224 7.88 2.45 17.97
C ALA A 224 7.44 1.68 16.71
N HIS A 225 6.93 0.44 16.87
CA HIS A 225 6.39 -0.34 15.74
C HIS A 225 4.97 0.07 15.32
N GLN A 226 4.34 1.00 16.05
CA GLN A 226 3.05 1.58 15.68
C GLN A 226 3.19 2.86 14.83
N GLY A 227 4.11 2.89 13.88
CA GLY A 227 4.26 4.00 12.93
C GLY A 227 5.62 4.69 12.93
N GLY A 228 6.59 4.25 13.73
CA GLY A 228 7.94 4.81 13.78
C GLY A 228 8.84 4.48 12.58
N GLY A 229 8.30 3.74 11.59
CA GLY A 229 8.99 3.39 10.36
C GLY A 229 9.65 2.02 10.36
N GLY A 230 9.71 1.41 9.19
CA GLY A 230 10.33 0.09 9.00
C GLY A 230 11.85 0.12 9.01
N GLY A 231 12.48 -1.00 9.42
CA GLY A 231 13.93 -1.19 9.37
C GLY A 231 14.73 -0.50 10.47
N ASN A 232 14.08 0.15 11.46
CA ASN A 232 14.76 0.94 12.49
C ASN A 232 15.02 0.17 13.79
N PHE A 233 14.13 -0.77 14.16
CA PHE A 233 14.10 -1.36 15.51
C PHE A 233 14.27 -2.88 15.50
N GLY A 234 14.46 -3.49 14.36
CA GLY A 234 14.60 -4.93 14.16
C GLY A 234 13.88 -5.42 12.91
N VAL A 235 13.97 -6.73 12.66
CA VAL A 235 13.35 -7.39 11.52
C VAL A 235 12.01 -7.98 11.97
N VAL A 236 10.91 -7.37 11.59
CA VAL A 236 9.57 -7.86 11.97
C VAL A 236 9.23 -9.12 11.18
N THR A 237 8.92 -10.19 11.90
CA THR A 237 8.50 -11.48 11.35
C THR A 237 7.00 -11.65 11.36
N LYS A 238 6.29 -11.12 12.40
CA LYS A 238 4.82 -11.23 12.51
C LYS A 238 4.20 -10.00 13.19
N TYR A 239 2.97 -9.71 12.76
CA TYR A 239 2.07 -8.77 13.40
C TYR A 239 0.79 -9.49 13.84
N TRP A 240 0.31 -9.25 15.06
CA TRP A 240 -0.99 -9.73 15.52
C TRP A 240 -1.95 -8.56 15.73
N PHE A 241 -3.17 -8.78 15.27
CA PHE A 241 -4.24 -7.79 15.33
C PHE A 241 -5.43 -8.32 16.11
N LYS A 242 -6.08 -7.41 16.84
CA LYS A 242 -7.34 -7.68 17.56
C LYS A 242 -8.46 -6.81 16.97
N ASN A 243 -9.70 -7.31 17.09
CA ASN A 243 -10.89 -6.52 16.75
C ASN A 243 -10.87 -5.91 15.35
N LEU A 244 -10.32 -6.63 14.37
CA LEU A 244 -10.34 -6.15 12.99
C LEU A 244 -11.78 -5.86 12.55
N PRO A 245 -12.02 -4.78 11.79
CA PRO A 245 -13.36 -4.43 11.33
C PRO A 245 -13.90 -5.47 10.35
N ILE A 246 -15.22 -5.70 10.42
CA ILE A 246 -15.93 -6.45 9.40
C ILE A 246 -15.74 -5.75 8.05
N ALA A 247 -15.40 -6.50 7.02
CA ALA A 247 -15.26 -5.95 5.67
C ALA A 247 -16.61 -5.39 5.19
N PRO A 248 -16.64 -4.21 4.57
CA PRO A 248 -17.87 -3.66 4.03
C PRO A 248 -18.50 -4.63 3.03
N PRO A 249 -19.82 -4.87 3.07
CA PRO A 249 -20.47 -5.76 2.10
C PRO A 249 -20.44 -5.18 0.68
N VAL A 250 -20.44 -3.86 0.58
CA VAL A 250 -20.55 -3.10 -0.66
C VAL A 250 -19.60 -1.91 -0.63
N ALA A 251 -19.06 -1.58 -1.80
CA ALA A 251 -18.38 -0.32 -2.07
C ALA A 251 -18.97 0.32 -3.35
N TYR A 252 -19.16 1.62 -3.31
CA TYR A 252 -19.53 2.43 -4.47
C TYR A 252 -18.27 3.14 -4.97
N LEU A 253 -17.93 2.94 -6.25
CA LEU A 253 -16.77 3.55 -6.90
C LEU A 253 -17.21 4.52 -7.98
N THR A 254 -16.62 5.70 -7.98
CA THR A 254 -16.84 6.74 -8.99
C THR A 254 -15.50 7.33 -9.39
N ASN A 255 -15.28 7.51 -10.69
CA ASN A 255 -14.18 8.30 -11.23
C ASN A 255 -14.75 9.46 -12.04
N ILE A 256 -14.29 10.67 -11.75
CA ILE A 256 -14.58 11.86 -12.53
C ILE A 256 -13.29 12.61 -12.83
N ALA A 257 -13.30 13.42 -13.88
CA ALA A 257 -12.14 14.22 -14.26
C ALA A 257 -12.55 15.60 -14.80
N TRP A 258 -11.64 16.57 -14.63
CA TRP A 258 -11.69 17.87 -15.27
C TRP A 258 -10.56 17.96 -16.29
N ASN A 259 -10.89 18.36 -17.52
CA ASN A 259 -9.92 18.49 -18.61
C ASN A 259 -9.07 19.77 -18.43
N TRP A 260 -7.76 19.65 -18.46
CA TRP A 260 -6.87 20.82 -18.33
C TRP A 260 -7.12 21.94 -19.36
N PRO A 261 -7.44 21.66 -20.66
CA PRO A 261 -7.73 22.71 -21.62
C PRO A 261 -8.96 23.57 -21.27
N GLU A 262 -9.86 23.06 -20.45
CA GLU A 262 -11.08 23.74 -20.01
C GLU A 262 -10.90 24.49 -18.69
N LEU A 263 -9.80 24.23 -17.96
CA LEU A 263 -9.51 24.84 -16.64
C LEU A 263 -8.63 26.08 -16.79
N HIS A 264 -9.17 27.22 -16.39
CA HIS A 264 -8.38 28.41 -16.12
C HIS A 264 -7.97 28.46 -14.65
N GLN A 265 -7.05 29.37 -14.28
CA GLN A 265 -6.53 29.47 -12.90
C GLN A 265 -7.63 29.68 -11.87
N GLU A 266 -8.68 30.41 -12.21
CA GLU A 266 -9.81 30.63 -11.31
C GLU A 266 -10.54 29.34 -10.96
N GLN A 267 -10.93 28.54 -11.95
CA GLN A 267 -11.62 27.26 -11.74
C GLN A 267 -10.74 26.23 -11.05
N PHE A 268 -9.44 26.22 -11.37
CA PHE A 268 -8.47 25.43 -10.63
C PHE A 268 -8.43 25.83 -9.16
N SER A 269 -8.35 27.13 -8.88
CA SER A 269 -8.33 27.66 -7.51
C SER A 269 -9.62 27.31 -6.75
N GLN A 270 -10.78 27.43 -7.40
CA GLN A 270 -12.06 27.02 -6.83
C GLN A 270 -12.09 25.54 -6.49
N LEU A 271 -11.65 24.64 -7.41
CA LEU A 271 -11.61 23.21 -7.18
C LEU A 271 -10.77 22.85 -5.94
N ILE A 272 -9.54 23.38 -5.86
CA ILE A 272 -8.63 23.06 -4.77
C ILE A 272 -9.12 23.65 -3.43
N THR A 273 -9.65 24.87 -3.46
CA THR A 273 -10.24 25.53 -2.29
C THR A 273 -11.46 24.78 -1.78
N ASN A 274 -12.40 24.45 -2.67
CA ASN A 274 -13.63 23.74 -2.32
C ASN A 274 -13.33 22.35 -1.74
N TYR A 275 -12.39 21.61 -2.35
CA TYR A 275 -11.95 20.31 -1.85
C TYR A 275 -11.36 20.42 -0.43
N GLY A 276 -10.45 21.36 -0.20
CA GLY A 276 -9.86 21.60 1.11
C GLY A 276 -10.90 22.00 2.17
N ASN A 277 -11.81 22.91 1.82
CA ASN A 277 -12.88 23.37 2.71
C ASN A 277 -13.87 22.26 3.05
N PHE A 278 -14.19 21.39 2.06
CA PHE A 278 -15.06 20.25 2.31
C PHE A 278 -14.47 19.34 3.39
N PHE A 279 -13.21 18.95 3.28
CA PHE A 279 -12.58 18.09 4.28
C PHE A 279 -12.30 18.81 5.60
N ALA A 280 -12.10 20.12 5.62
CA ALA A 280 -12.05 20.89 6.87
C ALA A 280 -13.38 20.81 7.63
N GLY A 281 -14.51 20.89 6.94
CA GLY A 281 -15.85 20.78 7.53
C GLY A 281 -16.28 19.33 7.86
N HIS A 282 -15.61 18.32 7.31
CA HIS A 282 -16.05 16.92 7.39
C HIS A 282 -14.95 15.95 7.85
N SER A 283 -14.01 16.39 8.69
CA SER A 283 -12.95 15.57 9.28
C SER A 283 -13.22 15.11 10.72
N ALA A 284 -14.33 15.56 11.34
CA ALA A 284 -14.73 15.12 12.67
C ALA A 284 -15.07 13.62 12.70
N VAL A 285 -14.87 12.97 13.86
CA VAL A 285 -15.05 11.53 14.04
C VAL A 285 -16.48 11.07 13.72
N ASP A 286 -17.46 11.90 14.02
CA ASP A 286 -18.91 11.67 13.79
C ASP A 286 -19.40 12.22 12.46
N SER A 287 -18.52 12.65 11.56
CA SER A 287 -18.88 13.17 10.25
C SER A 287 -19.77 12.20 9.48
N PRO A 288 -20.86 12.64 8.84
CA PRO A 288 -21.67 11.81 7.94
C PRO A 288 -20.87 11.31 6.72
N TYR A 289 -19.75 11.95 6.40
CA TYR A 289 -18.84 11.58 5.31
C TYR A 289 -17.66 10.70 5.77
N LYS A 290 -17.70 10.07 6.94
CA LYS A 290 -16.63 9.16 7.39
C LYS A 290 -16.44 7.94 6.49
N ASP A 291 -17.50 7.53 5.80
CA ASP A 291 -17.48 6.39 4.87
C ASP A 291 -17.02 6.75 3.46
N LEU A 292 -16.72 8.05 3.22
CA LEU A 292 -16.22 8.59 1.96
C LEU A 292 -14.68 8.65 1.98
N PHE A 293 -14.05 7.97 1.03
CA PHE A 293 -12.61 8.08 0.76
C PHE A 293 -12.38 8.63 -0.64
N THR A 294 -11.43 9.54 -0.78
CA THR A 294 -11.16 10.18 -2.07
C THR A 294 -9.66 10.32 -2.34
N LEU A 295 -9.31 10.19 -3.62
CA LEU A 295 -7.99 10.42 -4.19
C LEU A 295 -8.11 11.48 -5.29
N LEU A 296 -7.72 12.72 -5.01
CA LEU A 296 -7.65 13.77 -6.02
C LEU A 296 -6.24 13.83 -6.61
N ARG A 297 -6.10 13.43 -7.88
CA ARG A 297 -4.86 13.45 -8.64
C ARG A 297 -4.75 14.77 -9.41
N VAL A 298 -4.08 15.73 -8.83
CA VAL A 298 -3.82 17.03 -9.46
C VAL A 298 -2.57 16.89 -10.31
N THR A 299 -2.75 16.42 -11.56
CA THR A 299 -1.65 16.11 -12.48
C THR A 299 -1.00 17.38 -13.05
N HIS A 300 0.22 17.29 -13.54
CA HIS A 300 0.75 18.29 -14.45
C HIS A 300 -0.14 18.36 -15.71
N LYS A 301 -0.28 19.55 -16.34
CA LYS A 301 -1.14 19.72 -17.52
C LYS A 301 -0.82 18.76 -18.69
N ALA A 302 0.41 18.25 -18.77
CA ALA A 302 0.79 17.22 -19.73
C ALA A 302 -0.01 15.91 -19.54
N GLY A 303 -0.55 15.65 -18.34
CA GLY A 303 -1.43 14.51 -18.05
C GLY A 303 -2.88 14.70 -18.50
N GLN A 304 -3.21 15.85 -19.09
CA GLN A 304 -4.48 16.22 -19.72
C GLN A 304 -5.67 16.37 -18.77
N GLN A 305 -5.69 15.75 -17.59
CA GLN A 305 -6.84 15.74 -16.70
C GLN A 305 -6.44 15.79 -15.23
N ILE A 306 -7.24 16.47 -14.41
CA ILE A 306 -7.27 16.31 -12.96
C ILE A 306 -8.33 15.24 -12.67
N ILE A 307 -7.95 14.16 -11.98
CA ILE A 307 -8.80 12.99 -11.80
C ILE A 307 -9.16 12.84 -10.32
N LEU A 308 -10.43 12.62 -10.05
CA LEU A 308 -10.94 12.32 -8.72
C LEU A 308 -11.50 10.90 -8.69
N THR A 309 -10.87 10.05 -7.89
CA THR A 309 -11.37 8.72 -7.56
C THR A 309 -12.08 8.78 -6.21
N ILE A 310 -13.29 8.26 -6.15
CA ILE A 310 -14.15 8.25 -4.97
C ILE A 310 -14.50 6.81 -4.64
N GLN A 311 -14.33 6.42 -3.37
CA GLN A 311 -14.89 5.21 -2.78
C GLN A 311 -15.83 5.59 -1.64
N TYR A 312 -17.02 5.01 -1.62
CA TYR A 312 -17.96 5.14 -0.51
C TYR A 312 -18.41 3.76 -0.04
N VAL A 313 -18.43 3.53 1.26
CA VAL A 313 -18.72 2.21 1.86
C VAL A 313 -19.83 2.28 2.92
N GLY A 314 -20.67 3.29 2.88
CA GLY A 314 -21.83 3.48 3.76
C GLY A 314 -23.16 3.16 3.08
N ASP A 315 -24.25 3.47 3.79
CA ASP A 315 -25.64 3.20 3.35
C ASP A 315 -26.28 4.36 2.58
N HIS A 316 -25.58 5.49 2.43
CA HIS A 316 -26.04 6.75 1.85
C HIS A 316 -25.23 7.14 0.61
N PRO A 317 -25.30 6.37 -0.51
CA PRO A 317 -24.49 6.65 -1.70
C PRO A 317 -24.76 8.00 -2.36
N GLU A 318 -25.94 8.64 -2.08
CA GLU A 318 -26.25 10.00 -2.51
C GLU A 318 -25.27 11.07 -1.98
N LEU A 319 -24.55 10.76 -0.92
CA LEU A 319 -23.48 11.62 -0.39
C LEU A 319 -22.31 11.78 -1.37
N ILE A 320 -22.15 10.86 -2.33
CA ILE A 320 -21.17 11.00 -3.41
C ILE A 320 -21.53 12.22 -4.28
N ASP A 321 -22.80 12.30 -4.71
CA ASP A 321 -23.26 13.39 -5.57
C ASP A 321 -23.21 14.74 -4.84
N GLN A 322 -23.60 14.76 -3.56
CA GLN A 322 -23.51 15.95 -2.72
C GLN A 322 -22.06 16.43 -2.57
N PHE A 323 -21.11 15.51 -2.35
CA PHE A 323 -19.69 15.83 -2.30
C PHE A 323 -19.18 16.40 -3.64
N VAL A 324 -19.49 15.73 -4.75
CA VAL A 324 -19.08 16.18 -6.09
C VAL A 324 -19.62 17.58 -6.40
N GLN A 325 -20.88 17.86 -6.09
CA GLN A 325 -21.48 19.18 -6.24
C GLN A 325 -20.80 20.24 -5.37
N ALA A 326 -20.45 19.89 -4.14
CA ALA A 326 -19.80 20.82 -3.21
C ALA A 326 -18.40 21.24 -3.66
N ILE A 327 -17.68 20.37 -4.37
CA ILE A 327 -16.30 20.67 -4.80
C ILE A 327 -16.20 21.16 -6.25
N ALA A 328 -17.21 20.96 -7.07
CA ALA A 328 -17.18 21.33 -8.49
C ALA A 328 -16.95 22.84 -8.68
N PRO A 329 -16.01 23.24 -9.55
CA PRO A 329 -15.82 24.65 -9.87
C PRO A 329 -16.96 25.14 -10.76
N GLN A 330 -17.29 26.45 -10.64
CA GLN A 330 -18.36 27.05 -11.42
C GLN A 330 -18.03 27.11 -12.91
N GLY A 331 -19.03 26.83 -13.73
CA GLY A 331 -18.92 26.97 -15.20
C GLY A 331 -18.15 25.85 -15.91
N ILE A 332 -17.56 24.91 -15.18
CA ILE A 332 -16.82 23.78 -15.76
C ILE A 332 -17.53 22.46 -15.41
N ARG A 333 -17.70 21.63 -16.42
CA ARG A 333 -18.26 20.28 -16.22
C ARG A 333 -17.14 19.26 -16.03
N TYR A 334 -17.35 18.31 -15.13
CA TYR A 334 -16.53 17.11 -15.08
C TYR A 334 -17.02 16.08 -16.10
N VAL A 335 -16.14 15.21 -16.51
CA VAL A 335 -16.45 14.03 -17.31
C VAL A 335 -16.35 12.79 -16.44
N SER A 336 -17.33 11.89 -16.57
CA SER A 336 -17.25 10.58 -15.89
C SER A 336 -16.19 9.74 -16.57
N GLN A 337 -15.35 9.09 -15.78
CA GLN A 337 -14.28 8.22 -16.24
C GLN A 337 -14.61 6.75 -15.93
N PRO A 338 -14.08 5.78 -16.68
CA PRO A 338 -14.12 4.39 -16.28
C PRO A 338 -13.50 4.20 -14.90
N THR A 339 -14.11 3.38 -14.06
CA THR A 339 -13.60 3.09 -12.72
C THR A 339 -12.43 2.09 -12.72
N SER A 340 -12.11 1.49 -13.85
CA SER A 340 -10.96 0.61 -14.03
C SER A 340 -10.13 1.05 -15.22
N GLN A 341 -8.80 1.04 -15.06
CA GLN A 341 -7.86 1.24 -16.17
C GLN A 341 -7.59 -0.06 -16.95
N ASP A 342 -8.14 -1.20 -16.51
CA ASP A 342 -8.00 -2.48 -17.19
C ASP A 342 -8.99 -2.56 -18.38
N PRO A 343 -8.51 -2.53 -19.63
CA PRO A 343 -9.36 -2.58 -20.83
C PRO A 343 -10.11 -3.92 -20.96
N HIS A 344 -9.69 -4.97 -20.24
CA HIS A 344 -10.32 -6.29 -20.28
C HIS A 344 -11.45 -6.46 -19.26
N ARG A 345 -11.64 -5.48 -18.36
CA ARG A 345 -12.74 -5.50 -17.38
C ARG A 345 -13.95 -4.73 -17.93
N LEU A 346 -14.91 -5.48 -18.44
CA LEU A 346 -16.19 -4.95 -18.95
C LEU A 346 -17.28 -4.93 -17.86
N PRO A 347 -18.24 -3.98 -17.99
CA PRO A 347 -18.23 -2.81 -18.84
C PRO A 347 -17.50 -1.62 -18.18
N GLN A 348 -16.75 -0.86 -18.95
CA GLN A 348 -16.20 0.44 -18.51
C GLN A 348 -17.30 1.51 -18.62
N THR A 349 -18.40 1.33 -17.90
CA THR A 349 -19.48 2.29 -17.88
C THR A 349 -19.13 3.48 -17.01
N PRO A 350 -19.21 4.71 -17.53
CA PRO A 350 -19.11 5.92 -16.69
C PRO A 350 -20.18 5.93 -15.62
N GLY A 351 -19.86 6.54 -14.47
CA GLY A 351 -20.80 6.70 -13.35
C GLY A 351 -20.42 5.87 -12.12
N THR A 352 -21.28 5.92 -11.12
CA THR A 352 -21.08 5.22 -9.86
C THR A 352 -21.39 3.72 -10.00
N ARG A 353 -20.44 2.88 -9.64
CA ARG A 353 -20.57 1.41 -9.66
C ARG A 353 -20.71 0.86 -8.25
N LYS A 354 -21.70 0.00 -8.04
CA LYS A 354 -21.88 -0.77 -6.82
C LYS A 354 -21.19 -2.12 -6.96
N LEU A 355 -20.25 -2.43 -6.07
CA LEU A 355 -19.36 -3.58 -6.15
C LEU A 355 -19.26 -4.28 -4.78
N SER A 356 -18.84 -5.53 -4.75
CA SER A 356 -18.36 -6.14 -3.51
C SER A 356 -17.06 -5.46 -3.04
N TRP A 357 -16.79 -5.48 -1.73
CA TRP A 357 -15.58 -4.86 -1.18
C TRP A 357 -14.31 -5.40 -1.84
N LEU A 358 -14.19 -6.72 -1.99
CA LEU A 358 -12.99 -7.32 -2.57
C LEU A 358 -12.81 -6.94 -4.04
N GLU A 359 -13.89 -6.86 -4.83
CA GLU A 359 -13.85 -6.41 -6.22
C GLU A 359 -13.45 -4.93 -6.31
N ALA A 360 -13.99 -4.09 -5.43
CA ALA A 360 -13.62 -2.68 -5.36
C ALA A 360 -12.13 -2.49 -5.07
N THR A 361 -11.54 -3.25 -4.14
CA THR A 361 -10.10 -3.19 -3.87
C THR A 361 -9.27 -3.62 -5.09
N GLN A 362 -9.75 -4.59 -5.88
CA GLN A 362 -9.08 -4.99 -7.12
C GLN A 362 -9.05 -3.88 -8.16
N ILE A 363 -10.17 -3.18 -8.32
CA ILE A 363 -10.29 -2.07 -9.27
C ILE A 363 -9.41 -0.89 -8.86
N LEU A 364 -9.33 -0.62 -7.55
CA LEU A 364 -8.53 0.47 -6.98
C LEU A 364 -7.04 0.13 -6.83
N ASN A 365 -6.62 -1.05 -7.26
CA ASN A 365 -5.21 -1.43 -7.18
C ASN A 365 -4.31 -0.44 -7.92
N GLY A 366 -3.46 0.26 -7.17
CA GLY A 366 -2.52 1.25 -7.68
C GLY A 366 -1.12 0.68 -7.99
N SER A 367 -0.92 -0.65 -7.91
CA SER A 367 0.35 -1.26 -8.30
C SER A 367 0.55 -1.11 -9.80
N GLY A 368 1.42 -0.21 -10.19
CA GLY A 368 1.87 -0.03 -11.57
C GLY A 368 3.20 -0.76 -11.83
N PRO A 369 3.77 -0.61 -13.02
CA PRO A 369 5.12 -1.10 -13.30
C PRO A 369 6.12 -0.39 -12.38
N ASN A 370 7.19 -1.11 -12.02
CA ASN A 370 8.31 -0.50 -11.32
C ASN A 370 9.00 0.50 -12.24
N GLN A 371 9.23 1.70 -11.74
CA GLN A 371 9.88 2.77 -12.53
C GLN A 371 10.63 3.74 -11.62
N ARG A 372 11.43 4.59 -12.23
CA ARG A 372 12.16 5.65 -11.51
C ARG A 372 11.16 6.65 -10.95
N GLY A 373 11.43 7.20 -9.78
CA GLY A 373 10.52 8.18 -9.16
C GLY A 373 11.16 8.96 -8.03
N LYS A 374 10.57 10.10 -7.70
CA LYS A 374 10.81 10.85 -6.48
C LYS A 374 9.49 11.24 -5.85
N TYR A 375 9.47 11.18 -4.53
CA TYR A 375 8.28 11.37 -3.71
C TYR A 375 8.59 12.35 -2.58
N LYS A 376 7.60 13.21 -2.25
CA LYS A 376 7.59 14.05 -1.06
C LYS A 376 6.19 13.98 -0.47
N SER A 377 6.03 14.19 0.82
CA SER A 377 4.72 14.11 1.48
C SER A 377 4.50 15.28 2.42
N ALA A 378 3.22 15.58 2.67
CA ALA A 378 2.79 16.51 3.68
C ALA A 378 1.44 16.10 4.26
N TYR A 379 1.15 16.54 5.48
CA TYR A 379 -0.17 16.44 6.09
C TYR A 379 -0.71 17.86 6.33
N MET A 380 -1.95 18.10 5.88
CA MET A 380 -2.59 19.41 6.00
C MET A 380 -3.53 19.42 7.19
N LEU A 381 -3.33 20.37 8.09
CA LEU A 381 -4.21 20.61 9.25
C LEU A 381 -5.35 21.57 8.90
N ARG A 382 -5.27 22.26 7.77
CA ARG A 382 -6.21 23.27 7.25
C ARG A 382 -6.17 23.26 5.71
N PRO A 383 -7.17 23.86 5.05
CA PRO A 383 -7.16 24.03 3.60
C PRO A 383 -5.90 24.73 3.07
N PHE A 384 -5.62 24.55 1.79
CA PHE A 384 -4.54 25.27 1.12
C PHE A 384 -4.76 26.77 1.18
N THR A 385 -3.68 27.53 1.37
CA THR A 385 -3.71 29.00 1.23
C THR A 385 -3.76 29.39 -0.25
N ALA A 386 -4.15 30.63 -0.53
CA ALA A 386 -4.15 31.18 -1.89
C ALA A 386 -2.75 31.11 -2.51
N GLU A 387 -1.69 31.35 -1.74
CA GLU A 387 -0.30 31.29 -2.16
C GLU A 387 0.08 29.87 -2.55
N GLN A 388 -0.29 28.87 -1.74
CA GLN A 388 -0.05 27.46 -2.05
C GLN A 388 -0.78 27.02 -3.33
N ILE A 389 -2.02 27.47 -3.53
CA ILE A 389 -2.78 27.18 -4.75
C ILE A 389 -2.13 27.82 -5.98
N ASN A 390 -1.63 29.06 -5.86
CA ASN A 390 -0.89 29.74 -6.91
C ASN A 390 0.42 29.02 -7.26
N VAL A 391 1.13 28.51 -6.25
CA VAL A 391 2.33 27.68 -6.45
C VAL A 391 1.97 26.38 -7.17
N MET A 392 0.90 25.69 -6.76
CA MET A 392 0.43 24.48 -7.46
C MET A 392 0.11 24.79 -8.93
N TRP A 393 -0.66 25.84 -9.19
CA TRP A 393 -0.96 26.26 -10.56
C TRP A 393 0.30 26.48 -11.38
N LYS A 394 1.25 27.28 -10.85
CA LYS A 394 2.52 27.59 -11.53
C LYS A 394 3.28 26.32 -11.92
N PHE A 395 3.50 25.40 -10.97
CA PHE A 395 4.32 24.22 -11.20
C PHE A 395 3.64 23.16 -12.07
N LEU A 396 2.31 23.05 -11.98
CA LEU A 396 1.54 22.09 -12.74
C LEU A 396 1.19 22.57 -14.17
N THR A 397 1.36 23.88 -14.48
CA THR A 397 1.08 24.43 -15.80
C THR A 397 2.29 25.00 -16.53
N MET A 398 3.48 25.01 -15.87
CA MET A 398 4.70 25.56 -16.50
C MET A 398 5.05 24.81 -17.78
N SER A 399 5.62 25.53 -18.76
CA SER A 399 6.04 24.94 -20.05
C SER A 399 7.48 24.44 -20.06
N SER A 400 8.29 24.89 -19.09
CA SER A 400 9.71 24.48 -18.95
C SER A 400 9.88 23.07 -18.38
N TYR A 401 8.82 22.45 -17.90
CA TYR A 401 8.75 21.08 -17.47
C TYR A 401 7.44 20.46 -17.96
N ALA A 402 7.52 19.25 -18.49
CA ALA A 402 6.34 18.54 -19.00
C ALA A 402 6.48 17.05 -18.72
N ASN A 403 5.69 16.54 -17.76
CA ASN A 403 5.64 15.13 -17.45
C ASN A 403 4.21 14.73 -17.10
N PRO A 404 3.55 13.82 -17.87
CA PRO A 404 2.19 13.35 -17.56
C PRO A 404 2.10 12.54 -16.27
N GLN A 405 3.21 12.04 -15.75
CA GLN A 405 3.29 11.27 -14.49
C GLN A 405 3.74 12.14 -13.29
N ALA A 406 3.77 13.46 -13.45
CA ALA A 406 4.00 14.39 -12.36
C ALA A 406 2.68 14.89 -11.79
N LEU A 407 2.50 14.81 -10.48
CA LEU A 407 1.23 15.19 -9.83
C LEU A 407 1.39 15.45 -8.33
N VAL A 408 0.36 16.08 -7.77
CA VAL A 408 0.08 16.08 -6.34
C VAL A 408 -1.13 15.18 -6.12
N LEU A 409 -0.97 14.11 -5.36
CA LEU A 409 -2.07 13.28 -4.90
C LEU A 409 -2.56 13.86 -3.57
N VAL A 410 -3.84 14.19 -3.49
CA VAL A 410 -4.49 14.72 -2.30
C VAL A 410 -5.52 13.70 -1.82
N ASP A 411 -5.17 13.00 -0.74
CA ASP A 411 -6.02 12.00 -0.11
C ASP A 411 -6.88 12.65 0.97
N SER A 412 -8.15 12.27 1.06
CA SER A 412 -9.00 12.61 2.19
C SER A 412 -8.49 11.95 3.47
N TYR A 413 -8.45 12.69 4.58
CA TYR A 413 -7.95 12.19 5.87
C TYR A 413 -8.95 12.54 6.99
N GLY A 414 -8.62 12.27 8.27
CA GLY A 414 -9.50 12.64 9.39
C GLY A 414 -10.47 11.54 9.81
N CYS A 415 -11.58 11.92 10.40
CA CYS A 415 -12.61 11.05 10.98
C CYS A 415 -12.00 10.05 12.00
N GLN A 416 -12.14 8.73 11.82
CA GLN A 416 -11.62 7.75 12.79
C GLN A 416 -10.10 7.80 12.98
N VAL A 417 -9.34 8.31 12.01
CA VAL A 417 -7.90 8.56 12.21
C VAL A 417 -7.66 9.56 13.33
N ASN A 418 -8.53 10.57 13.43
CA ASN A 418 -8.44 11.64 14.43
C ASN A 418 -9.04 11.25 15.79
N ALA A 419 -9.63 10.06 15.93
CA ALA A 419 -10.15 9.56 17.21
C ALA A 419 -9.04 9.11 18.18
N VAL A 420 -7.84 8.83 17.67
CA VAL A 420 -6.68 8.39 18.43
C VAL A 420 -5.79 9.58 18.75
N SER A 421 -5.30 9.69 20.00
CA SER A 421 -4.37 10.74 20.40
C SER A 421 -3.08 10.70 19.56
N SER A 422 -2.51 11.88 19.25
CA SER A 422 -1.25 12.03 18.52
C SER A 422 -0.03 11.42 19.22
N THR A 423 -0.15 11.05 20.50
CA THR A 423 0.91 10.42 21.30
C THR A 423 0.66 8.95 21.58
N ALA A 424 -0.54 8.43 21.29
CA ALA A 424 -0.91 7.05 21.59
C ALA A 424 -0.17 6.03 20.69
N THR A 425 0.25 6.43 19.51
CA THR A 425 1.06 5.67 18.55
C THR A 425 2.17 6.56 18.00
N ALA A 426 3.13 6.01 17.31
CA ALA A 426 4.20 6.79 16.68
C ALA A 426 3.73 7.53 15.38
N ILE A 427 2.43 7.72 15.22
CA ILE A 427 1.82 8.54 14.16
C ILE A 427 1.24 9.81 14.77
N PRO A 428 1.94 10.96 14.69
CA PRO A 428 1.47 12.20 15.28
C PRO A 428 0.39 12.94 14.45
N GLN A 429 0.17 12.54 13.18
CA GLN A 429 -0.74 13.23 12.24
C GLN A 429 -2.20 12.86 12.50
N ARG A 430 -2.66 12.96 13.76
CA ARG A 430 -4.02 12.60 14.20
C ARG A 430 -5.03 13.76 14.15
N SER A 431 -4.63 14.95 13.63
CA SER A 431 -5.50 16.10 13.45
C SER A 431 -5.52 16.62 12.01
N ALA A 432 -4.89 15.89 11.10
CA ALA A 432 -4.87 16.28 9.69
C ALA A 432 -6.24 16.06 9.03
N ILE A 433 -6.53 16.87 8.01
CA ILE A 433 -7.74 16.79 7.19
C ILE A 433 -7.46 16.20 5.80
N MET A 434 -6.21 16.33 5.33
CA MET A 434 -5.74 15.78 4.07
C MET A 434 -4.32 15.27 4.22
N LYS A 435 -3.99 14.22 3.46
CA LYS A 435 -2.64 13.69 3.29
C LYS A 435 -2.20 13.91 1.86
N LEU A 436 -1.00 14.42 1.66
CA LEU A 436 -0.48 14.77 0.35
C LEU A 436 0.70 13.89 -0.02
N GLN A 437 0.76 13.53 -1.31
CA GLN A 437 1.93 12.93 -1.92
C GLN A 437 2.27 13.70 -3.21
N TYR A 438 3.38 14.41 -3.21
CA TYR A 438 4.00 14.94 -4.41
C TYR A 438 4.76 13.81 -5.07
N LEU A 439 4.59 13.60 -6.35
CA LEU A 439 5.32 12.58 -7.06
C LEU A 439 5.61 12.97 -8.51
N THR A 440 6.71 12.47 -9.00
CA THR A 440 7.03 12.43 -10.41
C THR A 440 7.71 11.12 -10.73
N GLN A 441 7.31 10.48 -11.81
CA GLN A 441 7.83 9.20 -12.25
C GLN A 441 8.32 9.33 -13.69
N TRP A 442 9.34 8.55 -14.04
CA TRP A 442 9.94 8.56 -15.38
C TRP A 442 10.66 7.24 -15.65
N VAL A 443 11.17 7.05 -16.87
CA VAL A 443 11.77 5.78 -17.27
C VAL A 443 13.29 5.89 -17.40
N MET A 444 13.79 6.95 -18.07
CA MET A 444 15.19 7.04 -18.48
C MET A 444 16.09 7.65 -17.38
N PRO A 445 17.23 7.03 -17.04
CA PRO A 445 18.15 7.58 -16.02
C PRO A 445 18.63 9.00 -16.33
N GLU A 446 18.77 9.36 -17.58
CA GLU A 446 19.23 10.68 -18.04
C GLU A 446 18.28 11.80 -17.63
N GLU A 447 17.03 11.46 -17.37
CA GLU A 447 15.97 12.40 -16.95
C GLU A 447 15.99 12.68 -15.44
N ASP A 448 16.77 11.93 -14.65
CA ASP A 448 16.80 12.05 -13.17
C ASP A 448 16.92 13.51 -12.73
N ARG A 449 17.88 14.24 -13.29
CA ARG A 449 18.19 15.60 -12.86
C ARG A 449 17.01 16.57 -13.01
N ILE A 450 16.28 16.51 -14.12
CA ILE A 450 15.16 17.43 -14.35
C ILE A 450 13.98 17.12 -13.45
N HIS A 451 13.67 15.84 -13.23
CA HIS A 451 12.56 15.41 -12.40
C HIS A 451 12.83 15.66 -10.91
N LEU A 452 14.06 15.36 -10.44
CA LEU A 452 14.48 15.64 -9.07
C LEU A 452 14.46 17.15 -8.77
N GLN A 453 14.96 17.97 -9.68
CA GLN A 453 14.96 19.41 -9.50
C GLN A 453 13.52 19.96 -9.44
N TRP A 454 12.66 19.56 -10.38
CA TRP A 454 11.28 20.02 -10.41
C TRP A 454 10.53 19.74 -9.10
N ILE A 455 10.59 18.51 -8.58
CA ILE A 455 9.84 18.16 -7.36
C ILE A 455 10.41 18.85 -6.11
N ARG A 456 11.73 19.07 -6.05
CA ARG A 456 12.38 19.80 -4.96
C ARG A 456 11.97 21.28 -4.96
N ASP A 457 12.03 21.91 -6.12
CA ASP A 457 11.64 23.32 -6.27
C ASP A 457 10.16 23.51 -5.96
N PHE A 458 9.30 22.60 -6.44
CA PHE A 458 7.88 22.63 -6.15
C PHE A 458 7.62 22.52 -4.65
N TYR A 459 8.20 21.52 -3.99
CA TYR A 459 7.99 21.32 -2.55
C TYR A 459 8.54 22.49 -1.72
N THR A 460 9.70 23.02 -2.08
CA THR A 460 10.27 24.22 -1.46
C THR A 460 9.38 25.45 -1.64
N ALA A 461 8.81 25.63 -2.82
CA ALA A 461 7.89 26.74 -3.07
C ALA A 461 6.58 26.62 -2.27
N MET A 462 6.13 25.37 -1.98
CA MET A 462 4.93 25.12 -1.18
C MET A 462 5.13 25.38 0.32
N TYR A 463 6.30 25.04 0.87
CA TYR A 463 6.50 24.94 2.33
C TYR A 463 7.72 25.72 2.85
N GLY A 464 8.46 26.39 1.98
CA GLY A 464 9.75 26.98 2.31
C GLY A 464 10.92 26.00 2.18
N PRO A 465 12.15 26.48 2.41
CA PRO A 465 13.33 25.62 2.34
C PRO A 465 13.19 24.49 3.37
N PRO A 466 13.69 23.27 3.06
CA PRO A 466 13.69 22.17 4.01
C PRO A 466 14.44 22.58 5.28
N GLY A 467 14.01 22.07 6.43
CA GLY A 467 14.72 22.22 7.69
C GLY A 467 16.13 21.61 7.61
N PRO A 468 16.86 21.51 8.74
CA PRO A 468 18.24 21.05 8.76
C PRO A 468 18.46 19.58 8.36
N TYR A 469 17.41 18.86 8.00
CA TYR A 469 17.49 17.47 7.51
C TYR A 469 17.72 17.48 6.00
N PRO A 470 18.67 16.65 5.51
CA PRO A 470 18.86 16.48 4.07
C PRO A 470 17.60 15.96 3.39
N ASP A 471 17.44 16.29 2.13
CA ASP A 471 16.36 15.82 1.25
C ASP A 471 16.29 14.29 1.12
#